data_370ed56c1eb3a560d1c03e0cd3b55cf4
#
_entry.id   370ed56c1eb3a560d1c03e0cd3b55cf4
#
_cell.length_a   1.000
_cell.length_b   1.000
_cell.length_c   1.000
_cell.angle_alpha   90.00
_cell.angle_beta   90.00
_cell.angle_gamma   90.00
#
_symmetry.space_group_name_H-M   'P 1'
#
loop_
_entity.id
_entity.type
_entity.pdbx_description
1 polymer ?
#
loop_
_entity_poly.entity_id
_entity_poly.type
_entity_poly.pdbx_seq_one_letter_code
_entity_poly.pdbx_strand_id
1 'polypeptide(L)'
;MAQVQPAGSLLPVTADGVSTVAKFFRALSDPTRLRLLEFLLKEEHTVTECVAHVGLSQGRVSTHLACLANCGYVDVRRTGRHAFYRVADPRVAELVTLARALAADNRAALAACHRIPEQ
;
A
#
# COMPACT_ATOMS: atom_id res chain seq x y z
N MET A 1 -7.00 -14.48 -12.71
CA MET A 1 -5.98 -13.85 -13.55
C MET A 1 -6.30 -12.39 -13.72
N ALA A 2 -5.34 -11.54 -13.45
CA ALA A 2 -5.56 -10.11 -13.59
C ALA A 2 -5.62 -9.73 -15.07
N GLN A 3 -6.59 -8.92 -15.44
CA GLN A 3 -6.67 -8.36 -16.78
C GLN A 3 -5.75 -7.17 -16.88
N VAL A 4 -5.01 -7.07 -17.97
CA VAL A 4 -4.20 -5.90 -18.24
C VAL A 4 -5.10 -4.80 -18.78
N GLN A 5 -5.17 -3.69 -18.04
CA GLN A 5 -5.93 -2.53 -18.46
C GLN A 5 -5.05 -1.59 -19.26
N PRO A 6 -5.59 -0.96 -20.32
CA PRO A 6 -4.82 0.07 -21.03
C PRO A 6 -4.43 1.20 -20.10
N ALA A 7 -3.27 1.83 -20.36
CA ALA A 7 -2.85 3.01 -19.61
C ALA A 7 -3.92 4.10 -19.73
N GLY A 8 -4.27 4.72 -18.59
CA GLY A 8 -5.30 5.75 -18.52
C GLY A 8 -6.73 5.20 -18.39
N SER A 9 -6.89 3.88 -18.35
CA SER A 9 -8.19 3.28 -18.12
C SER A 9 -8.65 3.50 -16.68
N LEU A 10 -9.88 3.97 -16.52
CA LEU A 10 -10.46 4.23 -15.20
C LEU A 10 -11.64 3.30 -14.94
N LEU A 11 -11.77 2.87 -13.67
CA LEU A 11 -12.97 2.17 -13.25
C LEU A 11 -14.16 3.13 -13.32
N PRO A 12 -15.33 2.66 -13.78
CA PRO A 12 -16.51 3.52 -13.85
C PRO A 12 -17.02 3.92 -12.46
N VAL A 13 -17.69 5.06 -12.37
CA VAL A 13 -18.32 5.53 -11.12
C VAL A 13 -19.67 4.83 -10.95
N THR A 14 -19.63 3.52 -10.83
CA THR A 14 -20.76 2.65 -10.55
C THR A 14 -20.57 2.07 -9.16
N ALA A 15 -21.60 1.43 -8.60
CA ALA A 15 -21.50 0.79 -7.29
C ALA A 15 -20.33 -0.20 -7.23
N ASP A 16 -20.14 -0.99 -8.28
CA ASP A 16 -19.05 -1.97 -8.36
C ASP A 16 -17.69 -1.28 -8.48
N GLY A 17 -17.55 -0.29 -9.36
CA GLY A 17 -16.31 0.47 -9.52
C GLY A 17 -15.90 1.20 -8.25
N VAL A 18 -16.87 1.84 -7.58
CA VAL A 18 -16.63 2.54 -6.31
C VAL A 18 -16.21 1.57 -5.22
N SER A 19 -16.86 0.42 -5.13
CA SER A 19 -16.53 -0.62 -4.15
C SER A 19 -15.10 -1.12 -4.33
N THR A 20 -14.67 -1.29 -5.57
CA THR A 20 -13.30 -1.73 -5.90
C THR A 20 -12.28 -0.67 -5.47
N VAL A 21 -12.53 0.59 -5.76
CA VAL A 21 -11.65 1.69 -5.34
C VAL A 21 -11.59 1.79 -3.82
N ALA A 22 -12.73 1.65 -3.14
CA ALA A 22 -12.78 1.69 -1.68
C ALA A 22 -11.95 0.55 -1.06
N LYS A 23 -12.03 -0.65 -1.62
CA LYS A 23 -11.22 -1.79 -1.18
C LYS A 23 -9.73 -1.53 -1.40
N PHE A 24 -9.38 -0.92 -2.52
CA PHE A 24 -8.00 -0.53 -2.80
C PHE A 24 -7.46 0.42 -1.71
N PHE A 25 -8.23 1.44 -1.34
CA PHE A 25 -7.83 2.34 -0.27
C PHE A 25 -7.78 1.67 1.10
N ARG A 26 -8.66 0.70 1.37
CA ARG A 26 -8.63 -0.03 2.64
C ARG A 26 -7.30 -0.74 2.89
N ALA A 27 -6.62 -1.18 1.84
CA ALA A 27 -5.30 -1.79 1.99
C ALA A 27 -4.31 -0.83 2.63
N LEU A 28 -4.44 0.47 2.40
CA LEU A 28 -3.56 1.50 2.96
C LEU A 28 -4.07 2.10 4.27
N SER A 29 -5.23 1.68 4.76
CA SER A 29 -5.77 2.21 6.02
C SER A 29 -5.09 1.62 7.27
N ASP A 30 -4.29 0.58 7.11
CA ASP A 30 -3.50 0.00 8.18
C ASP A 30 -2.13 0.70 8.25
N PRO A 31 -1.75 1.25 9.43
CA PRO A 31 -0.48 1.97 9.56
C PRO A 31 0.75 1.14 9.23
N THR A 32 0.74 -0.16 9.58
CA THR A 32 1.88 -1.04 9.30
C THR A 32 2.05 -1.24 7.80
N ARG A 33 0.95 -1.47 7.08
CA ARG A 33 1.02 -1.62 5.62
C ARG A 33 1.50 -0.33 4.96
N LEU A 34 1.04 0.82 5.44
CA LEU A 34 1.49 2.09 4.90
C LEU A 34 2.97 2.32 5.15
N ARG A 35 3.47 1.99 6.36
CA ARG A 35 4.89 2.08 6.68
C ARG A 35 5.75 1.18 5.79
N LEU A 36 5.28 -0.04 5.56
CA LEU A 36 5.98 -0.98 4.68
C LEU A 36 6.03 -0.44 3.25
N LEU A 37 4.92 0.05 2.75
CA LEU A 37 4.86 0.61 1.40
C LEU A 37 5.82 1.80 1.25
N GLU A 38 5.85 2.71 2.21
CA GLU A 38 6.76 3.85 2.18
C GLU A 38 8.22 3.42 2.22
N PHE A 39 8.53 2.37 2.97
CA PHE A 39 9.88 1.80 3.02
C PHE A 39 10.30 1.27 1.64
N LEU A 40 9.36 0.71 0.88
CA LEU A 40 9.62 0.13 -0.44
C LEU A 40 9.60 1.16 -1.58
N LEU A 41 9.20 2.40 -1.32
CA LEU A 41 9.10 3.40 -2.40
C LEU A 41 10.44 3.72 -3.05
N LYS A 42 11.52 3.68 -2.30
CA LYS A 42 12.85 4.07 -2.79
C LYS A 42 13.61 2.92 -3.41
N GLU A 43 13.49 1.74 -2.83
CA GLU A 43 14.21 0.56 -3.31
C GLU A 43 13.54 -0.72 -2.81
N GLU A 44 13.86 -1.83 -3.46
CA GLU A 44 13.34 -3.13 -3.04
C GLU A 44 14.02 -3.60 -1.74
N HIS A 45 13.29 -4.40 -0.95
CA HIS A 45 13.78 -4.95 0.30
C HIS A 45 13.29 -6.38 0.49
N THR A 46 14.07 -7.14 1.25
CA THR A 46 13.69 -8.49 1.69
C THR A 46 12.71 -8.42 2.85
N VAL A 47 12.04 -9.55 3.14
CA VAL A 47 11.18 -9.67 4.32
C VAL A 47 11.95 -9.36 5.60
N THR A 48 13.18 -9.86 5.71
CA THR A 48 14.03 -9.61 6.89
C THR A 48 14.26 -8.12 7.11
N GLU A 49 14.55 -7.39 6.04
CA GLU A 49 14.73 -5.94 6.12
C GLU A 49 13.44 -5.23 6.51
N CYS A 50 12.31 -5.69 5.97
CA CYS A 50 11.00 -5.14 6.35
C CYS A 50 10.68 -5.39 7.83
N VAL A 51 10.98 -6.58 8.34
CA VAL A 51 10.82 -6.93 9.76
C VAL A 51 11.63 -5.98 10.64
N ALA A 52 12.89 -5.76 10.29
CA ALA A 52 13.75 -4.84 11.04
C ALA A 52 13.20 -3.42 11.02
N HIS A 53 12.63 -2.99 9.90
CA HIS A 53 12.12 -1.63 9.74
C HIS A 53 10.87 -1.37 10.60
N VAL A 54 9.92 -2.32 10.63
CA VAL A 54 8.66 -2.09 11.34
C VAL A 54 8.62 -2.69 12.75
N GLY A 55 9.53 -3.59 13.08
CA GLY A 55 9.63 -4.14 14.42
C GLY A 55 8.54 -5.14 14.80
N LEU A 56 7.95 -5.80 13.83
CA LEU A 56 6.94 -6.84 14.04
C LEU A 56 7.50 -8.21 13.69
N SER A 57 6.79 -9.28 14.06
CA SER A 57 7.19 -10.64 13.71
C SER A 57 7.19 -10.86 12.20
N GLN A 58 8.01 -11.81 11.75
CA GLN A 58 8.08 -12.16 10.34
C GLN A 58 6.72 -12.61 9.79
N GLY A 59 5.96 -13.38 10.58
CA GLY A 59 4.64 -13.85 10.16
C GLY A 59 3.67 -12.69 9.92
N ARG A 60 3.67 -11.70 10.81
CA ARG A 60 2.81 -10.52 10.65
C ARG A 60 3.23 -9.66 9.47
N VAL A 61 4.52 -9.44 9.31
CA VAL A 61 5.05 -8.67 8.17
C VAL A 61 4.73 -9.37 6.86
N SER A 62 4.92 -10.68 6.78
CA SER A 62 4.59 -11.46 5.58
C SER A 62 3.11 -11.36 5.23
N THR A 63 2.21 -11.38 6.22
CA THR A 63 0.77 -11.22 6.00
C THR A 63 0.45 -9.83 5.43
N HIS A 64 1.05 -8.79 5.97
CA HIS A 64 0.87 -7.42 5.45
C HIS A 64 1.42 -7.27 4.03
N LEU A 65 2.59 -7.82 3.77
CA LEU A 65 3.19 -7.77 2.43
C LEU A 65 2.35 -8.54 1.42
N ALA A 66 1.79 -9.68 1.81
CA ALA A 66 0.88 -10.45 0.95
C ALA A 66 -0.37 -9.64 0.61
N CYS A 67 -0.93 -8.93 1.57
CA CYS A 67 -2.07 -8.04 1.33
C CYS A 67 -1.73 -6.95 0.31
N LEU A 68 -0.58 -6.30 0.48
CA LEU A 68 -0.12 -5.27 -0.45
C LEU A 68 0.10 -5.83 -1.85
N ALA A 69 0.67 -7.04 -1.94
CA ALA A 69 0.89 -7.70 -3.22
C ALA A 69 -0.43 -8.08 -3.90
N ASN A 70 -1.37 -8.63 -3.14
CA ASN A 70 -2.67 -9.03 -3.66
C ASN A 70 -3.51 -7.85 -4.13
N CYS A 71 -3.27 -6.67 -3.57
CA CYS A 71 -3.98 -5.44 -3.96
C CYS A 71 -3.26 -4.64 -5.06
N GLY A 72 -2.11 -5.11 -5.53
CA GLY A 72 -1.41 -4.47 -6.64
C GLY A 72 -0.44 -3.36 -6.26
N TYR A 73 -0.18 -3.14 -4.98
CA TYR A 73 0.76 -2.10 -4.53
C TYR A 73 2.21 -2.51 -4.69
N VAL A 74 2.50 -3.78 -4.44
CA VAL A 74 3.86 -4.29 -4.51
C VAL A 74 3.89 -5.59 -5.31
N ASP A 75 5.05 -5.93 -5.85
CA ASP A 75 5.29 -7.25 -6.41
C ASP A 75 6.56 -7.86 -5.80
N VAL A 76 6.78 -9.13 -6.09
CA VAL A 76 7.84 -9.93 -5.49
C VAL A 76 8.77 -10.41 -6.59
N ARG A 77 10.04 -10.14 -6.43
CA ARG A 77 11.08 -10.69 -7.30
C ARG A 77 11.84 -11.75 -6.51
N ARG A 78 11.81 -12.97 -6.99
CA ARG A 78 12.52 -14.07 -6.34
C ARG A 78 13.82 -14.35 -7.05
N THR A 79 14.89 -14.50 -6.27
CA THR A 79 16.20 -14.88 -6.77
C THR A 79 16.89 -15.75 -5.73
N GLY A 80 17.18 -17.02 -6.09
CA GLY A 80 17.75 -17.98 -5.18
C GLY A 80 16.89 -18.14 -3.93
N ARG A 81 17.47 -17.89 -2.77
CA ARG A 81 16.81 -18.01 -1.47
C ARG A 81 16.06 -16.77 -1.05
N HIS A 82 16.18 -15.69 -1.81
CA HIS A 82 15.68 -14.38 -1.41
C HIS A 82 14.40 -14.02 -2.18
N ALA A 83 13.51 -13.32 -1.50
CA ALA A 83 12.37 -12.67 -2.09
C ALA A 83 12.50 -11.18 -1.81
N PHE A 84 12.51 -10.39 -2.86
CA PHE A 84 12.60 -8.93 -2.78
C PHE A 84 11.23 -8.35 -3.12
N TYR A 85 10.72 -7.54 -2.22
CA TYR A 85 9.47 -6.82 -2.42
C TYR A 85 9.78 -5.42 -2.95
N ARG A 86 8.99 -4.97 -3.89
CA ARG A 86 9.16 -3.65 -4.51
C ARG A 86 7.82 -3.09 -4.90
N VAL A 87 7.76 -1.76 -5.04
CA VAL A 87 6.55 -1.11 -5.53
C VAL A 87 6.29 -1.55 -6.98
N ALA A 88 5.05 -1.94 -7.27
CA ALA A 88 4.69 -2.54 -8.55
C ALA A 88 4.57 -1.53 -9.69
N ASP A 89 4.23 -0.27 -9.35
CA ASP A 89 3.88 0.76 -10.34
C ASP A 89 4.32 2.14 -9.83
N PRO A 90 4.99 2.95 -10.66
CA PRO A 90 5.41 4.30 -10.25
C PRO A 90 4.27 5.19 -9.75
N ARG A 91 3.05 4.96 -10.22
CA ARG A 91 1.87 5.72 -9.77
C ARG A 91 1.57 5.51 -8.28
N VAL A 92 2.02 4.40 -7.69
CA VAL A 92 1.88 4.15 -6.26
C VAL A 92 2.66 5.20 -5.45
N ALA A 93 3.87 5.52 -5.88
CA ALA A 93 4.67 6.56 -5.23
C ALA A 93 3.98 7.93 -5.33
N GLU A 94 3.40 8.24 -6.49
CA GLU A 94 2.64 9.47 -6.67
C GLU A 94 1.43 9.54 -5.75
N LEU A 95 0.68 8.44 -5.65
CA LEU A 95 -0.49 8.33 -4.78
C LEU A 95 -0.13 8.56 -3.32
N VAL A 96 0.89 7.88 -2.82
CA VAL A 96 1.32 7.98 -1.42
C VAL A 96 1.86 9.38 -1.12
N THR A 97 2.64 9.94 -2.03
CA THR A 97 3.19 11.30 -1.86
C THR A 97 2.08 12.34 -1.82
N LEU A 98 1.10 12.23 -2.72
CA LEU A 98 -0.05 13.12 -2.74
C LEU A 98 -0.89 12.97 -1.46
N ALA A 99 -1.12 11.74 -1.01
CA ALA A 99 -1.84 11.48 0.24
C ALA A 99 -1.14 12.14 1.43
N ARG A 100 0.19 12.04 1.50
CA ARG A 100 0.97 12.69 2.58
C ARG A 100 0.85 14.20 2.55
N ALA A 101 0.86 14.80 1.38
CA ALA A 101 0.71 16.24 1.22
C ALA A 101 -0.70 16.70 1.64
N LEU A 102 -1.73 16.02 1.16
CA LEU A 102 -3.11 16.34 1.51
C LEU A 102 -3.40 16.11 2.99
N ALA A 103 -2.87 15.03 3.57
CA ALA A 103 -3.03 14.76 4.99
C ALA A 103 -2.36 15.85 5.84
N ALA A 104 -1.19 16.34 5.42
CA ALA A 104 -0.50 17.43 6.10
C ALA A 104 -1.34 18.69 6.10
N ASP A 105 -1.97 19.02 4.97
CA ASP A 105 -2.83 20.21 4.85
C ASP A 105 -4.10 20.08 5.69
N ASN A 106 -4.53 18.86 5.99
CA ASN A 106 -5.76 18.58 6.73
C ASN A 106 -5.50 17.97 8.11
N ARG A 107 -4.30 18.11 8.62
CA ARG A 107 -3.87 17.42 9.84
C ARG A 107 -4.76 17.72 11.05
N ALA A 108 -5.10 18.98 11.27
CA ALA A 108 -5.93 19.37 12.41
C ALA A 108 -7.35 18.80 12.29
N ALA A 109 -7.92 18.86 11.11
CA ALA A 109 -9.24 18.31 10.85
C ALA A 109 -9.27 16.79 11.05
N LEU A 110 -8.26 16.09 10.57
CA LEU A 110 -8.14 14.64 10.74
C LEU A 110 -8.02 14.26 12.21
N ALA A 111 -7.18 14.99 12.98
CA ALA A 111 -7.01 14.73 14.41
C ALA A 111 -8.30 14.93 15.19
N ALA A 112 -9.14 15.88 14.77
CA ALA A 112 -10.40 16.19 15.44
C ALA A 112 -11.57 15.33 14.95
N CYS A 113 -11.39 14.52 13.91
CA CYS A 113 -12.47 13.72 13.35
C CYS A 113 -12.73 12.49 14.21
N HIS A 114 -13.91 12.42 14.83
CA HIS A 114 -14.31 11.29 15.68
C HIS A 114 -15.10 10.23 14.91
N ARG A 115 -15.39 10.45 13.64
CA ARG A 115 -16.16 9.52 12.80
C ARG A 115 -15.27 8.43 12.17
N ILE A 116 -13.96 8.68 12.11
CA ILE A 116 -12.98 7.70 11.61
C ILE A 116 -12.22 7.19 12.83
N PRO A 117 -12.31 5.88 13.15
CA PRO A 117 -11.63 5.34 14.33
C PRO A 117 -10.11 5.41 14.18
N GLU A 118 -9.44 5.57 15.31
CA GLU A 118 -7.99 5.47 15.41
C GLU A 118 -7.54 4.04 15.16
N GLN A 119 -6.39 3.89 14.51
CA GLN A 119 -5.79 2.58 14.22
C GLN A 119 -4.81 2.17 15.31
#